data_08cfcccce93ca000b2030aa04d72bb1f
#
_entry.id   08cfcccce93ca000b2030aa04d72bb1f
#
_cell.length_a   1.000
_cell.length_b   1.000
_cell.length_c   1.000
_cell.angle_alpha   90.00
_cell.angle_beta   90.00
_cell.angle_gamma   90.00
#
_symmetry.space_group_name_H-M   'P 1'
#
loop_
_entity.id
_entity.type
_entity.pdbx_description
1 polymer ?
#
loop_
_entity_poly.entity_id
_entity_poly.type
_entity_poly.pdbx_seq_one_letter_code
_entity_poly.pdbx_strand_id
1 'polypeptide(L)'
;MEKIKEMSVEEKYDKIYDQYILTDVIAMAFVKEMGLTDKYLEYSLKVYKKMMPSIMGSAFKFIKMLTPGRAFKKFVEGLFKDGQVTEPLSTTEVVSLSDREAVIKYKNSVMLKKYRDIIKKTGLKLDLKEYWELFNEAGKEMVEDFGFDMTSHIEEDSAITVIKLKK
;
A
#
# COMPACT_ATOMS: atom_id res chain seq x y z
N MET A 1 1.79 -37.44 24.21
CA MET A 1 1.79 -36.38 23.14
C MET A 1 0.76 -35.35 23.54
N GLU A 2 1.19 -34.14 23.91
CA GLU A 2 0.26 -33.00 24.07
C GLU A 2 -0.50 -32.78 22.77
N LYS A 3 -1.82 -32.61 22.87
CA LYS A 3 -2.65 -32.26 21.69
C LYS A 3 -2.18 -30.92 21.18
N ILE A 4 -1.68 -30.88 19.96
CA ILE A 4 -1.37 -29.61 19.28
C ILE A 4 -2.66 -28.80 19.19
N LYS A 5 -2.67 -27.63 19.86
CA LYS A 5 -3.83 -26.73 19.86
C LYS A 5 -3.95 -26.08 18.49
N GLU A 6 -5.15 -26.09 17.93
CA GLU A 6 -5.42 -25.36 16.68
C GLU A 6 -5.32 -23.83 16.93
N MET A 7 -4.68 -23.13 15.99
CA MET A 7 -4.57 -21.66 16.02
C MET A 7 -5.94 -21.02 15.75
N SER A 8 -6.21 -19.91 16.44
CA SER A 8 -7.35 -19.04 16.14
C SER A 8 -7.22 -18.41 14.74
N VAL A 9 -8.31 -17.86 14.23
CA VAL A 9 -8.30 -17.13 12.94
C VAL A 9 -7.36 -15.92 13.02
N GLU A 10 -7.35 -15.21 14.13
CA GLU A 10 -6.48 -14.06 14.39
C GLU A 10 -5.00 -14.46 14.39
N GLU A 11 -4.63 -15.53 15.10
CA GLU A 11 -3.26 -16.06 15.10
C GLU A 11 -2.81 -16.53 13.70
N LYS A 12 -3.72 -17.13 12.91
CA LYS A 12 -3.45 -17.51 11.51
C LYS A 12 -3.22 -16.27 10.65
N TYR A 13 -4.06 -15.25 10.80
CA TYR A 13 -3.94 -13.98 10.07
C TYR A 13 -2.60 -13.29 10.36
N ASP A 14 -2.24 -13.13 11.64
CA ASP A 14 -0.98 -12.52 12.04
C ASP A 14 0.23 -13.24 11.44
N LYS A 15 0.22 -14.58 11.45
CA LYS A 15 1.30 -15.37 10.85
C LYS A 15 1.39 -15.19 9.33
N ILE A 16 0.25 -15.16 8.63
CA ILE A 16 0.22 -14.94 7.18
C ILE A 16 0.76 -13.54 6.88
N TYR A 17 0.35 -12.55 7.67
CA TYR A 17 0.80 -11.18 7.50
C TYR A 17 2.30 -11.03 7.76
N ASP A 18 2.82 -11.64 8.83
CA ASP A 18 4.26 -11.66 9.11
C ASP A 18 5.06 -12.35 7.99
N GLN A 19 4.56 -13.45 7.43
CA GLN A 19 5.19 -14.13 6.29
C GLN A 19 5.16 -13.27 5.02
N TYR A 20 4.06 -12.57 4.77
CA TYR A 20 3.94 -11.63 3.65
C TYR A 20 5.01 -10.53 3.76
N ILE A 21 5.09 -9.84 4.90
CA ILE A 21 6.08 -8.78 5.13
C ILE A 21 7.51 -9.34 5.04
N LEU A 22 7.78 -10.51 5.62
CA LEU A 22 9.09 -11.15 5.54
C LEU A 22 9.51 -11.44 4.09
N THR A 23 8.59 -11.97 3.29
CA THR A 23 8.84 -12.27 1.87
C THR A 23 9.15 -11.00 1.09
N ASP A 24 8.40 -9.93 1.34
CA ASP A 24 8.59 -8.64 0.69
C ASP A 24 9.94 -8.00 1.08
N VAL A 25 10.28 -8.00 2.37
CA VAL A 25 11.60 -7.52 2.87
C VAL A 25 12.76 -8.28 2.25
N ILE A 26 12.66 -9.61 2.15
CA ILE A 26 13.70 -10.44 1.51
C ILE A 26 13.80 -10.11 0.02
N ALA A 27 12.68 -10.01 -0.68
CA ALA A 27 12.68 -9.69 -2.11
C ALA A 27 13.31 -8.33 -2.38
N MET A 28 12.95 -7.31 -1.61
CA MET A 28 13.48 -5.96 -1.75
C MET A 28 14.97 -5.87 -1.39
N ALA A 29 15.40 -6.55 -0.33
CA ALA A 29 16.82 -6.60 0.04
C ALA A 29 17.65 -7.28 -1.06
N PHE A 30 17.17 -8.40 -1.61
CA PHE A 30 17.81 -9.09 -2.74
C PHE A 30 17.88 -8.22 -3.99
N VAL A 31 16.79 -7.60 -4.37
CA VAL A 31 16.71 -6.73 -5.55
C VAL A 31 17.68 -5.55 -5.43
N LYS A 32 17.77 -4.95 -4.23
CA LYS A 32 18.72 -3.87 -3.93
C LYS A 32 20.17 -4.34 -4.00
N GLU A 33 20.50 -5.48 -3.38
CA GLU A 33 21.84 -6.06 -3.39
C GLU A 33 22.33 -6.38 -4.82
N MET A 34 21.41 -6.85 -5.66
CA MET A 34 21.68 -7.16 -7.07
C MET A 34 21.70 -5.93 -7.99
N GLY A 35 21.36 -4.73 -7.50
CA GLY A 35 21.26 -3.51 -8.32
C GLY A 35 20.13 -3.56 -9.34
N LEU A 36 19.03 -4.26 -9.02
CA LEU A 36 17.91 -4.49 -9.93
C LEU A 36 16.65 -3.70 -9.54
N THR A 37 16.76 -2.72 -8.63
CA THR A 37 15.62 -1.99 -8.08
C THR A 37 14.73 -1.38 -9.18
N ASP A 38 15.32 -0.65 -10.14
CA ASP A 38 14.57 0.00 -11.22
C ASP A 38 13.83 -1.02 -12.11
N LYS A 39 14.51 -2.12 -12.45
CA LYS A 39 13.88 -3.19 -13.25
C LYS A 39 12.74 -3.88 -12.52
N TYR A 40 12.89 -4.08 -11.23
CA TYR A 40 11.83 -4.66 -10.39
C TYR A 40 10.61 -3.75 -10.33
N LEU A 41 10.81 -2.44 -10.13
CA LEU A 41 9.73 -1.45 -10.12
C LEU A 41 9.03 -1.39 -11.48
N GLU A 42 9.79 -1.27 -12.57
CA GLU A 42 9.22 -1.28 -13.94
C GLU A 42 8.36 -2.53 -14.18
N TYR A 43 8.90 -3.70 -13.82
CA TYR A 43 8.16 -4.96 -13.98
C TYR A 43 6.91 -5.02 -13.11
N SER A 44 7.01 -4.62 -11.85
CA SER A 44 5.89 -4.58 -10.91
C SER A 44 4.79 -3.66 -11.41
N LEU A 45 5.13 -2.44 -11.84
CA LEU A 45 4.20 -1.48 -12.43
C LEU A 45 3.49 -2.06 -13.67
N LYS A 46 4.25 -2.72 -14.55
CA LYS A 46 3.66 -3.38 -15.74
C LYS A 46 2.64 -4.45 -15.36
N VAL A 47 2.89 -5.22 -14.30
CA VAL A 47 1.96 -6.23 -13.80
C VAL A 47 0.73 -5.56 -13.18
N TYR A 48 0.92 -4.59 -12.30
CA TYR A 48 -0.19 -3.85 -11.67
C TYR A 48 -1.08 -3.15 -12.69
N LYS A 49 -0.49 -2.47 -13.67
CA LYS A 49 -1.26 -1.80 -14.76
C LYS A 49 -2.11 -2.79 -15.57
N LYS A 50 -1.69 -4.05 -15.70
CA LYS A 50 -2.50 -5.10 -16.33
C LYS A 50 -3.65 -5.60 -15.44
N MET A 51 -3.45 -5.62 -14.13
CA MET A 51 -4.44 -6.11 -13.17
C MET A 51 -5.50 -5.05 -12.84
N MET A 52 -5.12 -3.77 -12.78
CA MET A 52 -6.00 -2.67 -12.38
C MET A 52 -7.30 -2.55 -13.20
N PRO A 53 -7.34 -2.71 -14.54
CA PRO A 53 -8.59 -2.67 -15.29
C PRO A 53 -9.61 -3.72 -14.84
N SER A 54 -9.16 -4.90 -14.40
CA SER A 54 -10.05 -5.94 -13.89
C SER A 54 -10.56 -5.63 -12.48
N ILE A 55 -9.76 -4.93 -11.67
CA ILE A 55 -10.12 -4.53 -10.31
C ILE A 55 -11.11 -3.36 -10.32
N MET A 56 -10.84 -2.36 -11.17
CA MET A 56 -11.65 -1.12 -11.23
C MET A 56 -12.93 -1.25 -12.06
N GLY A 57 -12.98 -2.21 -13.00
CA GLY A 57 -14.12 -2.43 -13.89
C GLY A 57 -14.33 -1.35 -14.95
N SER A 58 -15.02 -1.69 -16.04
CA SER A 58 -15.33 -0.77 -17.15
C SER A 58 -16.23 0.41 -16.72
N ALA A 59 -17.09 0.19 -15.74
CA ALA A 59 -18.00 1.21 -15.19
C ALA A 59 -17.25 2.40 -14.57
N PHE A 60 -16.05 2.18 -14.03
CA PHE A 60 -15.27 3.27 -13.42
C PHE A 60 -14.85 4.34 -14.43
N LYS A 61 -14.40 3.94 -15.62
CA LYS A 61 -14.02 4.89 -16.70
C LYS A 61 -15.20 5.77 -17.10
N PHE A 62 -16.39 5.20 -17.19
CA PHE A 62 -17.62 5.92 -17.54
C PHE A 62 -18.04 6.89 -16.43
N ILE A 63 -18.04 6.45 -15.17
CA ILE A 63 -18.36 7.30 -14.02
C ILE A 63 -17.37 8.47 -13.93
N LYS A 64 -16.08 8.23 -14.14
CA LYS A 64 -15.05 9.27 -14.13
C LYS A 64 -15.30 10.35 -15.18
N MET A 65 -15.73 9.95 -16.38
CA MET A 65 -16.01 10.90 -17.47
C MET A 65 -17.19 11.82 -17.14
N LEU A 66 -18.25 11.28 -16.53
CA LEU A 66 -19.47 12.03 -16.25
C LEU A 66 -19.44 12.77 -14.91
N THR A 67 -18.82 12.18 -13.90
CA THR A 67 -18.81 12.70 -12.52
C THR A 67 -17.45 12.44 -11.85
N PRO A 68 -16.40 13.19 -12.23
CA PRO A 68 -15.03 12.93 -11.76
C PRO A 68 -14.88 12.97 -10.23
N GLY A 69 -15.55 13.89 -9.53
CA GLY A 69 -15.52 13.95 -8.07
C GLY A 69 -16.16 12.73 -7.40
N ARG A 70 -17.26 12.19 -7.97
CA ARG A 70 -17.87 10.93 -7.46
C ARG A 70 -16.97 9.72 -7.72
N ALA A 71 -16.33 9.67 -8.90
CA ALA A 71 -15.36 8.63 -9.21
C ALA A 71 -14.16 8.67 -8.26
N PHE A 72 -13.66 9.88 -7.96
CA PHE A 72 -12.59 10.09 -7.00
C PHE A 72 -12.95 9.56 -5.61
N LYS A 73 -14.12 9.93 -5.07
CA LYS A 73 -14.58 9.41 -3.76
C LYS A 73 -14.66 7.89 -3.73
N LYS A 74 -15.25 7.28 -4.77
CA LYS A 74 -15.31 5.81 -4.87
C LYS A 74 -13.95 5.14 -4.94
N PHE A 75 -13.00 5.77 -5.63
CA PHE A 75 -11.61 5.28 -5.68
C PHE A 75 -10.98 5.31 -4.28
N VAL A 76 -11.11 6.43 -3.57
CA VAL A 76 -10.59 6.58 -2.20
C VAL A 76 -11.25 5.59 -1.25
N GLU A 77 -12.57 5.41 -1.32
CA GLU A 77 -13.30 4.39 -0.53
C GLU A 77 -12.78 2.97 -0.80
N GLY A 78 -12.47 2.65 -2.08
CA GLY A 78 -11.88 1.38 -2.47
C GLY A 78 -10.49 1.17 -1.84
N LEU A 79 -9.61 2.18 -1.94
CA LEU A 79 -8.30 2.14 -1.32
C LEU A 79 -8.39 1.94 0.21
N PHE A 80 -9.35 2.59 0.86
CA PHE A 80 -9.60 2.40 2.29
C PHE A 80 -10.01 0.98 2.62
N LYS A 81 -10.92 0.42 1.84
CA LYS A 81 -11.41 -0.94 2.05
C LYS A 81 -10.30 -1.96 1.88
N ASP A 82 -9.49 -1.83 0.83
CA ASP A 82 -8.38 -2.72 0.56
C ASP A 82 -7.24 -2.53 1.56
N GLY A 83 -6.99 -1.29 1.99
CA GLY A 83 -6.00 -0.95 3.00
C GLY A 83 -6.24 -1.57 4.38
N GLN A 84 -7.49 -1.94 4.71
CA GLN A 84 -7.81 -2.60 5.98
C GLN A 84 -7.17 -3.99 6.13
N VAL A 85 -6.71 -4.58 5.04
CA VAL A 85 -5.95 -5.84 5.07
C VAL A 85 -4.61 -5.67 5.77
N THR A 86 -4.01 -4.49 5.69
CA THR A 86 -2.69 -4.19 6.26
C THR A 86 -2.74 -3.18 7.40
N GLU A 87 -3.72 -2.27 7.39
CA GLU A 87 -3.89 -1.22 8.39
C GLU A 87 -5.32 -1.23 8.96
N PRO A 88 -5.49 -1.56 10.25
CA PRO A 88 -6.80 -1.50 10.90
C PRO A 88 -7.39 -0.09 10.86
N LEU A 89 -8.72 0.01 10.81
CA LEU A 89 -9.42 1.30 10.89
C LEU A 89 -9.09 2.10 12.15
N SER A 90 -8.72 1.44 13.24
CA SER A 90 -8.30 2.09 14.49
C SER A 90 -7.01 2.90 14.36
N THR A 91 -6.17 2.58 13.37
CA THR A 91 -4.92 3.30 13.07
C THR A 91 -5.06 4.27 11.90
N THR A 92 -6.19 4.25 11.20
CA THR A 92 -6.43 5.03 9.99
C THR A 92 -7.35 6.21 10.27
N GLU A 93 -6.91 7.41 9.93
CA GLU A 93 -7.67 8.66 10.05
C GLU A 93 -7.83 9.33 8.69
N VAL A 94 -9.08 9.64 8.31
CA VAL A 94 -9.36 10.55 7.19
C VAL A 94 -9.29 11.97 7.70
N VAL A 95 -8.15 12.63 7.44
CA VAL A 95 -7.95 14.02 7.87
C VAL A 95 -8.84 14.97 7.06
N SER A 96 -8.93 14.74 5.76
CA SER A 96 -9.85 15.47 4.88
C SER A 96 -10.29 14.61 3.70
N LEU A 97 -11.51 14.84 3.24
CA LEU A 97 -12.07 14.22 2.03
C LEU A 97 -13.01 15.21 1.32
N SER A 98 -12.65 15.58 0.11
CA SER A 98 -13.45 16.41 -0.79
C SER A 98 -13.69 15.69 -2.12
N ASP A 99 -14.31 16.38 -3.08
CA ASP A 99 -14.46 15.85 -4.45
C ASP A 99 -13.14 15.84 -5.25
N ARG A 100 -12.06 16.43 -4.71
CA ARG A 100 -10.79 16.62 -5.42
C ARG A 100 -9.55 16.23 -4.64
N GLU A 101 -9.65 16.08 -3.33
CA GLU A 101 -8.51 15.77 -2.47
C GLU A 101 -8.95 14.89 -1.31
N ALA A 102 -8.13 13.91 -0.98
CA ALA A 102 -8.20 13.13 0.23
C ALA A 102 -6.85 13.14 0.93
N VAL A 103 -6.86 13.34 2.24
CA VAL A 103 -5.69 13.23 3.11
C VAL A 103 -5.96 12.14 4.13
N ILE A 104 -5.13 11.11 4.09
CA ILE A 104 -5.24 9.92 4.92
C ILE A 104 -4.00 9.86 5.81
N LYS A 105 -4.18 9.69 7.09
CA LYS A 105 -3.11 9.50 8.06
C LYS A 105 -3.22 8.14 8.72
N TYR A 106 -2.14 7.38 8.67
CA TYR A 106 -1.97 6.13 9.38
C TYR A 106 -1.14 6.43 10.64
N LYS A 107 -1.77 6.35 11.83
CA LYS A 107 -1.11 6.60 13.12
C LYS A 107 -0.72 5.28 13.75
N ASN A 108 0.50 5.16 14.27
CA ASN A 108 1.00 3.90 14.85
C ASN A 108 0.80 2.72 13.90
N SER A 109 1.20 2.90 12.66
CA SER A 109 0.98 1.96 11.57
C SER A 109 1.48 0.55 11.93
N VAL A 110 0.57 -0.40 11.90
CA VAL A 110 0.87 -1.83 12.15
C VAL A 110 1.84 -2.34 11.10
N MET A 111 1.64 -1.95 9.84
CA MET A 111 2.49 -2.33 8.73
C MET A 111 3.92 -1.82 8.91
N LEU A 112 4.12 -0.53 9.17
CA LEU A 112 5.45 0.06 9.37
C LEU A 112 6.19 -0.60 10.54
N LYS A 113 5.48 -0.86 11.64
CA LYS A 113 6.05 -1.57 12.79
C LYS A 113 6.53 -2.97 12.42
N LYS A 114 5.69 -3.75 11.72
CA LYS A 114 6.06 -5.11 11.28
C LYS A 114 7.27 -5.09 10.33
N TYR A 115 7.34 -4.15 9.38
CA TYR A 115 8.51 -3.99 8.51
C TYR A 115 9.79 -3.73 9.31
N ARG A 116 9.78 -2.79 10.26
CA ARG A 116 10.94 -2.50 11.11
C ARG A 116 11.37 -3.70 11.94
N ASP A 117 10.41 -4.38 12.56
CA ASP A 117 10.67 -5.54 13.40
C ASP A 117 11.32 -6.67 12.57
N ILE A 118 10.86 -6.91 11.36
CA ILE A 118 11.40 -7.94 10.48
C ILE A 118 12.78 -7.52 9.95
N ILE A 119 12.97 -6.30 9.49
CA ILE A 119 14.28 -5.79 9.07
C ILE A 119 15.30 -5.93 10.21
N LYS A 120 14.91 -5.54 11.42
CA LYS A 120 15.76 -5.66 12.61
C LYS A 120 16.09 -7.12 12.95
N LYS A 121 15.10 -8.02 12.91
CA LYS A 121 15.28 -9.44 13.21
C LYS A 121 16.14 -10.16 12.19
N THR A 122 16.02 -9.80 10.92
CA THR A 122 16.77 -10.45 9.83
C THR A 122 18.15 -9.87 9.63
N GLY A 123 18.43 -8.66 10.13
CA GLY A 123 19.69 -7.96 9.92
C GLY A 123 19.92 -7.53 8.46
N LEU A 124 18.86 -7.56 7.63
CA LEU A 124 18.96 -7.14 6.23
C LEU A 124 19.21 -5.64 6.11
N LYS A 125 20.06 -5.24 5.17
CA LYS A 125 20.40 -3.84 4.91
C LYS A 125 19.34 -3.18 4.02
N LEU A 126 18.16 -2.97 4.58
CA LEU A 126 17.05 -2.28 3.93
C LEU A 126 16.69 -1.05 4.76
N ASP A 127 16.72 0.14 4.14
CA ASP A 127 16.20 1.37 4.72
C ASP A 127 14.70 1.46 4.42
N LEU A 128 13.88 1.50 5.47
CA LEU A 128 12.44 1.54 5.32
C LEU A 128 11.96 2.84 4.63
N LYS A 129 12.66 3.96 4.86
CA LYS A 129 12.32 5.22 4.22
C LYS A 129 12.58 5.17 2.72
N GLU A 130 13.75 4.68 2.32
CA GLU A 130 14.12 4.47 0.92
C GLU A 130 13.12 3.51 0.24
N TYR A 131 12.78 2.40 0.91
CA TYR A 131 11.77 1.47 0.42
C TYR A 131 10.40 2.13 0.23
N TRP A 132 9.98 2.98 1.17
CA TRP A 132 8.71 3.68 1.09
C TRP A 132 8.68 4.71 -0.05
N GLU A 133 9.77 5.40 -0.30
CA GLU A 133 9.91 6.33 -1.43
C GLU A 133 9.71 5.60 -2.76
N LEU A 134 10.33 4.43 -2.93
CA LEU A 134 10.11 3.58 -4.11
C LEU A 134 8.65 3.15 -4.25
N PHE A 135 8.03 2.70 -3.17
CA PHE A 135 6.63 2.33 -3.14
C PHE A 135 5.70 3.51 -3.48
N ASN A 136 6.04 4.70 -3.00
CA ASN A 136 5.31 5.93 -3.29
C ASN A 136 5.37 6.30 -4.79
N GLU A 137 6.54 6.21 -5.41
CA GLU A 137 6.68 6.45 -6.84
C GLU A 137 5.86 5.47 -7.67
N ALA A 138 5.94 4.18 -7.34
CA ALA A 138 5.13 3.15 -7.98
C ALA A 138 3.62 3.41 -7.83
N GLY A 139 3.19 3.77 -6.62
CA GLY A 139 1.80 4.13 -6.34
C GLY A 139 1.33 5.36 -7.10
N LYS A 140 2.19 6.38 -7.21
CA LYS A 140 1.92 7.58 -8.00
C LYS A 140 1.68 7.25 -9.47
N GLU A 141 2.57 6.48 -10.10
CA GLU A 141 2.39 6.06 -11.49
C GLU A 141 1.13 5.21 -11.69
N MET A 142 0.81 4.35 -10.73
CA MET A 142 -0.39 3.51 -10.78
C MET A 142 -1.68 4.34 -10.83
N VAL A 143 -1.79 5.38 -10.00
CA VAL A 143 -3.01 6.18 -9.92
C VAL A 143 -3.08 7.25 -11.01
N GLU A 144 -1.96 7.59 -11.63
CA GLU A 144 -1.88 8.57 -12.71
C GLU A 144 -2.71 8.20 -13.93
N ASP A 145 -2.71 6.92 -14.31
CA ASP A 145 -3.53 6.40 -15.42
C ASP A 145 -5.05 6.59 -15.15
N PHE A 146 -5.43 6.75 -13.90
CA PHE A 146 -6.81 7.06 -13.50
C PHE A 146 -7.07 8.58 -13.39
N GLY A 147 -6.08 9.42 -13.67
CA GLY A 147 -6.17 10.87 -13.58
C GLY A 147 -6.12 11.37 -12.15
N PHE A 148 -5.46 10.63 -11.28
CA PHE A 148 -5.18 11.04 -9.92
C PHE A 148 -3.68 11.29 -9.76
N ASP A 149 -3.34 12.03 -8.73
CA ASP A 149 -1.97 12.19 -8.23
C ASP A 149 -1.93 11.70 -6.80
N MET A 150 -0.86 11.03 -6.42
CA MET A 150 -0.69 10.49 -5.07
C MET A 150 0.72 10.80 -4.57
N THR A 151 0.80 11.22 -3.33
CA THR A 151 2.06 11.32 -2.59
C THR A 151 1.88 10.68 -1.23
N SER A 152 2.88 9.93 -0.80
CA SER A 152 2.89 9.32 0.52
C SER A 152 4.27 9.47 1.13
N HIS A 153 4.33 9.78 2.42
CA HIS A 153 5.59 9.83 3.17
C HIS A 153 5.38 9.29 4.57
N ILE A 154 6.46 8.80 5.15
CA ILE A 154 6.47 8.25 6.51
C ILE A 154 7.20 9.18 7.47
N GLU A 155 6.66 9.26 8.68
CA GLU A 155 7.26 9.94 9.82
C GLU A 155 7.22 8.97 11.00
N GLU A 156 8.38 8.43 11.40
CA GLU A 156 8.48 7.42 12.47
C GLU A 156 7.45 6.27 12.29
N ASP A 157 6.42 6.24 13.14
CA ASP A 157 5.37 5.21 13.13
C ASP A 157 4.10 5.64 12.39
N SER A 158 4.16 6.73 11.64
CA SER A 158 3.01 7.26 10.93
C SER A 158 3.30 7.37 9.43
N ALA A 159 2.25 7.26 8.61
CA ALA A 159 2.31 7.59 7.21
C ALA A 159 1.20 8.58 6.87
N ILE A 160 1.49 9.51 5.96
CA ILE A 160 0.51 10.45 5.43
C ILE A 160 0.43 10.25 3.92
N THR A 161 -0.75 9.96 3.43
CA THR A 161 -1.02 9.82 1.99
C THR A 161 -1.99 10.91 1.54
N VAL A 162 -1.60 11.65 0.52
CA VAL A 162 -2.41 12.68 -0.12
C VAL A 162 -2.74 12.22 -1.53
N ILE A 163 -4.02 12.19 -1.87
CA ILE A 163 -4.51 11.82 -3.20
C ILE A 163 -5.28 13.00 -3.76
N LYS A 164 -5.00 13.37 -5.01
CA LYS A 164 -5.63 14.51 -5.69
C LYS A 164 -6.18 14.12 -7.05
N LEU A 165 -7.34 14.66 -7.41
CA LEU A 165 -7.86 14.61 -8.76
C LEU A 165 -7.05 15.59 -9.64
N LYS A 166 -6.41 15.08 -10.69
CA LYS A 166 -5.74 15.93 -11.69
C LYS A 166 -6.75 16.86 -12.38
N LYS A 167 -6.29 18.04 -12.75
CA LYS A 167 -7.09 19.03 -13.49
C LYS A 167 -7.37 18.56 -14.90
#